data_aa001bf347e6c8675189e40eb1b46a90
#
_entry.id   aa001bf347e6c8675189e40eb1b46a90
#
_cell.length_a   1.000
_cell.length_b   1.000
_cell.length_c   1.000
_cell.angle_alpha   90.00
_cell.angle_beta   90.00
_cell.angle_gamma   90.00
#
_symmetry.space_group_name_H-M   'P 1'
#
loop_
_entity.id
_entity.type
_entity.pdbx_description
1 polymer ?
#
loop_
_entity_poly.entity_id
_entity_poly.type
_entity_poly.pdbx_seq_one_letter_code
_entity_poly.pdbx_strand_id
1 'polypeptide(L)'
;GHFMTLEMCGRLLCDHVDLSGMYRKHKNPVYEWAVKFGRLRYAKAMYANEDIRSTVRHLKKGGFLWYAPDQDMRGKDTVFVPFFGHTASTITATHQLARMTGCAVIPYFHRREGGKYFLKIGAPLENFPSEDVEADTARVNQAIEQMVREAPDQYLWIHRRFKRQPGGRSDFYK
;
A
#
# COMPACT_ATOMS: atom_id res chain seq x y z
N GLY A 1 -2.60 3.77 1.58
CA GLY A 1 -2.06 3.66 2.94
C GLY A 1 -2.95 2.84 3.88
N HIS A 2 -2.42 2.50 5.05
CA HIS A 2 -3.16 1.77 6.08
C HIS A 2 -3.97 2.75 6.94
N PHE A 3 -5.26 2.79 6.73
CA PHE A 3 -6.23 3.55 7.51
C PHE A 3 -7.17 2.63 8.27
N MET A 4 -7.78 3.09 9.35
CA MET A 4 -8.74 2.32 10.14
C MET A 4 -9.97 1.87 9.34
N THR A 5 -10.27 2.56 8.26
CA THR A 5 -11.38 2.26 7.34
C THR A 5 -11.03 1.25 6.24
N LEU A 6 -9.81 0.68 6.25
CA LEU A 6 -9.25 -0.16 5.19
C LEU A 6 -10.19 -1.28 4.73
N GLU A 7 -10.66 -2.12 5.64
CA GLU A 7 -11.46 -3.30 5.29
C GLU A 7 -12.82 -2.90 4.69
N MET A 8 -13.48 -1.91 5.28
CA MET A 8 -14.78 -1.43 4.78
C MET A 8 -14.64 -0.76 3.41
N CYS A 9 -13.65 0.12 3.27
CA CYS A 9 -13.45 0.83 2.01
C CYS A 9 -12.89 -0.06 0.91
N GLY A 10 -12.09 -1.08 1.26
CA GLY A 10 -11.69 -2.13 0.33
C GLY A 10 -12.89 -2.92 -0.19
N ARG A 11 -13.82 -3.29 0.71
CA ARG A 11 -15.07 -3.94 0.33
C ARG A 11 -15.91 -3.06 -0.61
N LEU A 12 -16.10 -1.77 -0.27
CA LEU A 12 -16.87 -0.83 -1.09
C LEU A 12 -16.23 -0.59 -2.46
N LEU A 13 -14.91 -0.53 -2.56
CA LEU A 13 -14.23 -0.39 -3.84
C LEU A 13 -14.48 -1.58 -4.76
N CYS A 14 -14.59 -2.79 -4.21
CA CYS A 14 -14.89 -4.01 -4.98
C CYS A 14 -16.30 -4.01 -5.60
N ASP A 15 -17.22 -3.15 -5.15
CA ASP A 15 -18.52 -2.98 -5.80
C ASP A 15 -18.43 -2.19 -7.12
N HIS A 16 -17.31 -1.51 -7.36
CA HIS A 16 -17.09 -0.67 -8.55
C HIS A 16 -16.06 -1.25 -9.51
N VAL A 17 -15.10 -2.04 -9.02
CA VAL A 17 -14.03 -2.62 -9.84
C VAL A 17 -13.70 -4.05 -9.40
N ASP A 18 -13.26 -4.88 -10.35
CA ASP A 18 -12.77 -6.26 -10.12
C ASP A 18 -11.40 -6.22 -9.39
N LEU A 19 -11.43 -5.76 -8.13
CA LEU A 19 -10.24 -5.52 -7.34
C LEU A 19 -9.63 -6.81 -6.80
N SER A 20 -8.32 -6.94 -6.93
CA SER A 20 -7.51 -7.93 -6.22
C SER A 20 -6.65 -7.23 -5.16
N GLY A 21 -6.29 -7.93 -4.10
CA GLY A 21 -5.46 -7.38 -3.04
C GLY A 21 -4.12 -8.11 -2.91
N MET A 22 -3.08 -7.35 -2.55
CA MET A 22 -1.82 -7.93 -2.08
C MET A 22 -1.81 -7.89 -0.55
N TYR A 23 -1.38 -8.99 0.09
CA TYR A 23 -1.34 -9.09 1.53
C TYR A 23 -0.16 -9.93 2.02
N ARG A 24 0.19 -9.77 3.28
CA ARG A 24 1.17 -10.62 3.96
C ARG A 24 0.46 -11.79 4.61
N LYS A 25 0.91 -13.03 4.36
CA LYS A 25 0.39 -14.23 5.02
C LYS A 25 0.56 -14.15 6.54
N HIS A 26 -0.47 -14.55 7.25
CA HIS A 26 -0.44 -14.66 8.70
C HIS A 26 0.18 -15.99 9.13
N LYS A 27 0.92 -15.97 10.23
CA LYS A 27 1.56 -17.19 10.78
C LYS A 27 0.54 -18.19 11.35
N ASN A 28 -0.56 -17.68 11.93
CA ASN A 28 -1.62 -18.53 12.44
C ASN A 28 -2.52 -18.98 11.28
N PRO A 29 -2.63 -20.30 11.00
CA PRO A 29 -3.38 -20.80 9.84
C PRO A 29 -4.89 -20.54 9.92
N VAL A 30 -5.48 -20.52 11.11
CA VAL A 30 -6.91 -20.23 11.29
C VAL A 30 -7.17 -18.76 10.99
N TYR A 31 -6.32 -17.86 11.48
CA TYR A 31 -6.44 -16.43 11.19
C TYR A 31 -6.17 -16.14 9.71
N GLU A 32 -5.17 -16.78 9.10
CA GLU A 32 -4.90 -16.71 7.65
C GLU A 32 -6.12 -17.11 6.84
N TRP A 33 -6.72 -18.26 7.18
CA TRP A 33 -7.93 -18.76 6.52
C TRP A 33 -9.08 -17.75 6.67
N ALA A 34 -9.36 -17.28 7.88
CA ALA A 34 -10.47 -16.37 8.15
C ALA A 34 -10.33 -15.04 7.37
N VAL A 35 -9.14 -14.42 7.40
CA VAL A 35 -8.89 -13.16 6.69
C VAL A 35 -8.96 -13.34 5.19
N LYS A 36 -8.29 -14.35 4.65
CA LYS A 36 -8.28 -14.63 3.21
C LYS A 36 -9.68 -14.98 2.69
N PHE A 37 -10.38 -15.88 3.38
CA PHE A 37 -11.75 -16.27 3.02
C PHE A 37 -12.70 -15.09 3.11
N GLY A 38 -12.63 -14.30 4.19
CA GLY A 38 -13.43 -13.09 4.35
C GLY A 38 -13.28 -12.12 3.20
N ARG A 39 -12.03 -11.84 2.79
CA ARG A 39 -11.73 -10.93 1.66
C ARG A 39 -12.13 -11.51 0.30
N LEU A 40 -11.95 -12.79 0.08
CA LEU A 40 -12.35 -13.45 -1.17
C LEU A 40 -13.87 -13.50 -1.41
N ARG A 41 -14.69 -13.12 -0.42
CA ARG A 41 -16.14 -12.95 -0.60
C ARG A 41 -16.48 -11.73 -1.45
N TYR A 42 -15.57 -10.79 -1.62
CA TYR A 42 -15.77 -9.57 -2.40
C TYR A 42 -14.59 -9.23 -3.33
N ALA A 43 -13.37 -9.58 -2.98
CA ALA A 43 -12.21 -9.35 -3.83
C ALA A 43 -12.07 -10.46 -4.89
N LYS A 44 -11.65 -10.09 -6.08
CA LYS A 44 -11.40 -11.02 -7.20
C LYS A 44 -10.36 -12.08 -6.88
N ALA A 45 -9.25 -11.65 -6.27
CA ALA A 45 -8.17 -12.52 -5.81
C ALA A 45 -7.38 -11.87 -4.67
N MET A 46 -6.69 -12.71 -3.90
CA MET A 46 -5.76 -12.27 -2.85
C MET A 46 -4.38 -12.88 -3.12
N TYR A 47 -3.41 -12.04 -3.43
CA TYR A 47 -2.03 -12.44 -3.71
C TYR A 47 -1.16 -12.25 -2.47
N ALA A 48 -0.47 -13.31 -2.05
CA ALA A 48 0.56 -13.17 -1.03
C ALA A 48 1.71 -12.31 -1.58
N ASN A 49 2.30 -11.46 -0.73
CA ASN A 49 3.42 -10.61 -1.12
C ASN A 49 4.65 -11.38 -1.64
N GLU A 50 4.74 -12.67 -1.35
CA GLU A 50 5.78 -13.59 -1.83
C GLU A 50 5.48 -14.10 -3.26
N ASP A 51 4.21 -14.07 -3.70
CA ASP A 51 3.78 -14.56 -5.02
C ASP A 51 3.80 -13.44 -6.07
N ILE A 52 4.99 -12.91 -6.32
CA ILE A 52 5.22 -11.84 -7.30
C ILE A 52 4.85 -12.30 -8.72
N ARG A 53 5.05 -13.59 -9.06
CA ARG A 53 4.75 -14.09 -10.41
C ARG A 53 3.28 -14.00 -10.75
N SER A 54 2.40 -14.42 -9.83
CA SER A 54 0.94 -14.32 -10.04
C SER A 54 0.48 -12.88 -10.06
N THR A 55 1.03 -12.03 -9.20
CA THR A 55 0.77 -10.60 -9.18
C THR A 55 1.12 -9.93 -10.51
N VAL A 56 2.33 -10.15 -11.03
CA VAL A 56 2.78 -9.61 -12.33
C VAL A 56 1.90 -10.11 -13.47
N ARG A 57 1.55 -11.41 -13.48
CA ARG A 57 0.66 -11.98 -14.49
C ARG A 57 -0.72 -11.34 -14.45
N HIS A 58 -1.26 -11.07 -13.26
CA HIS A 58 -2.54 -10.41 -13.08
C HIS A 58 -2.52 -8.96 -13.63
N LEU A 59 -1.51 -8.19 -13.26
CA LEU A 59 -1.35 -6.80 -13.73
C LEU A 59 -1.16 -6.73 -15.26
N LYS A 60 -0.34 -7.61 -15.85
CA LYS A 60 -0.15 -7.68 -17.31
C LYS A 60 -1.42 -8.03 -18.10
N LYS A 61 -2.42 -8.62 -17.44
CA LYS A 61 -3.75 -8.89 -18.01
C LYS A 61 -4.74 -7.73 -17.80
N GLY A 62 -4.29 -6.57 -17.33
CA GLY A 62 -5.13 -5.41 -17.07
C GLY A 62 -5.90 -5.49 -15.74
N GLY A 63 -5.49 -6.38 -14.82
CA GLY A 63 -6.16 -6.52 -13.53
C GLY A 63 -5.87 -5.35 -12.58
N PHE A 64 -6.83 -5.04 -11.70
CA PHE A 64 -6.66 -4.06 -10.64
C PHE A 64 -6.08 -4.70 -9.39
N LEU A 65 -5.03 -4.10 -8.84
CA LEU A 65 -4.38 -4.55 -7.61
C LEU A 65 -4.38 -3.44 -6.56
N TRP A 66 -4.99 -3.70 -5.41
CA TRP A 66 -4.82 -2.86 -4.24
C TRP A 66 -3.54 -3.23 -3.49
N TYR A 67 -2.75 -2.21 -3.17
CA TYR A 67 -1.47 -2.36 -2.51
C TYR A 67 -1.17 -1.16 -1.61
N ALA A 68 -0.58 -1.39 -0.42
CA ALA A 68 -0.26 -0.35 0.54
C ALA A 68 1.21 -0.45 0.99
N PRO A 69 2.11 0.39 0.46
CA PRO A 69 3.56 0.35 0.73
C PRO A 69 4.02 1.17 1.94
N ASP A 70 3.12 1.67 2.76
CA ASP A 70 3.37 2.64 3.83
C ASP A 70 3.86 2.06 5.16
N GLN A 71 4.16 0.77 5.22
CA GLN A 71 4.73 0.16 6.42
C GLN A 71 6.26 0.15 6.40
N ASP A 72 6.86 0.20 7.61
CA ASP A 72 8.30 0.04 7.77
C ASP A 72 8.73 -1.38 7.40
N MET A 73 9.50 -1.53 6.34
CA MET A 73 9.90 -2.81 5.79
C MET A 73 11.40 -3.06 5.96
N ARG A 74 11.79 -4.33 5.96
CA ARG A 74 13.19 -4.77 6.04
C ARG A 74 13.55 -5.53 4.78
N GLY A 75 14.74 -5.33 4.26
CA GLY A 75 15.28 -6.14 3.15
C GLY A 75 16.02 -5.31 2.12
N LYS A 76 16.56 -6.00 1.12
CA LYS A 76 17.31 -5.41 -0.01
C LYS A 76 16.45 -4.58 -0.97
N ASP A 77 15.14 -4.82 -0.94
CA ASP A 77 14.17 -4.13 -1.81
C ASP A 77 13.55 -2.93 -1.10
N THR A 78 14.31 -2.24 -0.24
CA THR A 78 13.90 -1.04 0.48
C THR A 78 14.90 0.09 0.29
N VAL A 79 14.39 1.31 0.27
CA VAL A 79 15.16 2.55 0.24
C VAL A 79 14.76 3.44 1.41
N PHE A 80 15.65 4.36 1.77
CA PHE A 80 15.39 5.35 2.80
C PHE A 80 14.98 6.66 2.15
N VAL A 81 13.70 6.96 2.19
CA VAL A 81 13.11 8.16 1.59
C VAL A 81 12.25 8.94 2.58
N PRO A 82 12.01 10.23 2.34
CA PRO A 82 11.20 11.04 3.26
C PRO A 82 9.77 10.55 3.43
N PHE A 83 9.26 10.67 4.66
CA PHE A 83 7.85 10.57 5.01
C PHE A 83 7.57 11.56 6.15
N PHE A 84 6.71 12.56 5.93
CA PHE A 84 6.49 13.70 6.85
C PHE A 84 7.79 14.41 7.31
N GLY A 85 8.72 14.60 6.38
CA GLY A 85 10.01 15.25 6.65
C GLY A 85 11.03 14.39 7.39
N HIS A 86 10.69 13.16 7.75
CA HIS A 86 11.59 12.21 8.41
C HIS A 86 11.94 11.05 7.49
N THR A 87 13.15 10.55 7.60
CA THR A 87 13.60 9.38 6.84
C THR A 87 12.83 8.13 7.25
N ALA A 88 12.33 7.38 6.28
CA ALA A 88 11.57 6.16 6.52
C ALA A 88 12.00 5.05 5.56
N SER A 89 12.23 3.84 6.10
CA SER A 89 12.50 2.66 5.29
C SER A 89 11.25 2.27 4.51
N THR A 90 11.31 2.33 3.19
CA THR A 90 10.16 2.15 2.29
C THR A 90 10.48 1.10 1.23
N ILE A 91 9.53 0.20 0.98
CA ILE A 91 9.66 -0.84 -0.04
C ILE A 91 9.56 -0.23 -1.45
N THR A 92 10.41 -0.70 -2.36
CA THR A 92 10.44 -0.24 -3.76
C THR A 92 9.44 -0.99 -4.65
N ALA A 93 8.62 -1.86 -4.10
CA ALA A 93 7.75 -2.77 -4.85
C ALA A 93 6.76 -2.05 -5.78
N THR A 94 6.31 -0.83 -5.44
CA THR A 94 5.43 -0.03 -6.32
C THR A 94 6.15 0.29 -7.64
N HIS A 95 7.38 0.81 -7.56
CA HIS A 95 8.23 1.05 -8.72
C HIS A 95 8.49 -0.24 -9.51
N GLN A 96 8.89 -1.32 -8.82
CA GLN A 96 9.21 -2.60 -9.46
C GLN A 96 8.02 -3.21 -10.20
N LEU A 97 6.84 -3.21 -9.59
CA LEU A 97 5.63 -3.72 -10.23
C LEU A 97 5.26 -2.90 -11.46
N ALA A 98 5.30 -1.58 -11.36
CA ALA A 98 5.03 -0.69 -12.50
C ALA A 98 6.04 -0.92 -13.64
N ARG A 99 7.34 -1.03 -13.33
CA ARG A 99 8.40 -1.31 -14.31
C ARG A 99 8.24 -2.66 -15.03
N MET A 100 7.88 -3.71 -14.27
CA MET A 100 7.70 -5.06 -14.83
C MET A 100 6.43 -5.22 -15.66
N THR A 101 5.41 -4.42 -15.41
CA THR A 101 4.08 -4.66 -15.96
C THR A 101 3.55 -3.55 -16.86
N GLY A 102 4.12 -2.33 -16.76
CA GLY A 102 3.61 -1.13 -17.44
C GLY A 102 2.30 -0.62 -16.84
N CYS A 103 1.88 -1.11 -15.65
CA CYS A 103 0.63 -0.66 -15.04
C CYS A 103 0.73 0.78 -14.52
N ALA A 104 -0.37 1.52 -14.60
CA ALA A 104 -0.52 2.82 -13.96
C ALA A 104 -0.58 2.66 -12.44
N VAL A 105 0.03 3.60 -11.71
CA VAL A 105 -0.06 3.70 -10.25
C VAL A 105 -1.02 4.82 -9.90
N ILE A 106 -2.14 4.47 -9.28
CA ILE A 106 -3.24 5.40 -8.99
C ILE A 106 -3.38 5.53 -7.47
N PRO A 107 -3.19 6.73 -6.91
CA PRO A 107 -3.44 6.98 -5.50
C PRO A 107 -4.91 6.74 -5.15
N TYR A 108 -5.15 5.96 -4.11
CA TYR A 108 -6.47 5.67 -3.60
C TYR A 108 -6.55 6.04 -2.12
N PHE A 109 -7.46 6.92 -1.79
CA PHE A 109 -7.70 7.41 -0.44
C PHE A 109 -9.12 7.11 0.01
N HIS A 110 -9.27 6.88 1.32
CA HIS A 110 -10.56 6.61 1.93
C HIS A 110 -10.61 7.14 3.37
N ARG A 111 -11.79 7.62 3.77
CA ARG A 111 -12.06 8.09 5.12
C ARG A 111 -13.52 7.86 5.51
N ARG A 112 -13.80 7.96 6.80
CA ARG A 112 -15.15 8.01 7.35
C ARG A 112 -15.40 9.41 7.91
N GLU A 113 -16.54 10.00 7.56
CA GLU A 113 -16.96 11.31 8.03
C GLU A 113 -18.48 11.38 8.12
N GLY A 114 -19.03 11.88 9.23
CA GLY A 114 -20.48 11.99 9.43
C GLY A 114 -21.25 10.67 9.28
N GLY A 115 -20.65 9.54 9.66
CA GLY A 115 -21.24 8.21 9.50
C GLY A 115 -21.17 7.62 8.09
N LYS A 116 -20.64 8.36 7.10
CA LYS A 116 -20.48 7.94 5.70
C LYS A 116 -19.03 7.58 5.39
N TYR A 117 -18.83 6.73 4.37
CA TYR A 117 -17.51 6.41 3.84
C TYR A 117 -17.29 7.14 2.52
N PHE A 118 -16.14 7.76 2.40
CA PHE A 118 -15.73 8.49 1.20
C PHE A 118 -14.56 7.75 0.55
N LEU A 119 -14.66 7.51 -0.75
CA LEU A 119 -13.62 6.93 -1.58
C LEU A 119 -13.18 7.98 -2.59
N LYS A 120 -11.88 8.24 -2.67
CA LYS A 120 -11.28 9.20 -3.61
C LYS A 120 -10.21 8.49 -4.42
N ILE A 121 -10.38 8.45 -5.73
CA ILE A 121 -9.41 7.94 -6.68
C ILE A 121 -8.72 9.13 -7.31
N GLY A 122 -7.41 9.21 -7.16
CA GLY A 122 -6.59 10.27 -7.75
C GLY A 122 -6.27 10.03 -9.23
N ALA A 123 -5.59 10.99 -9.84
CA ALA A 123 -5.00 10.78 -11.16
C ALA A 123 -3.83 9.79 -11.08
N PRO A 124 -3.54 9.03 -12.14
CA PRO A 124 -2.33 8.24 -12.24
C PRO A 124 -1.08 9.09 -12.02
N LEU A 125 -0.05 8.53 -11.39
CA LEU A 125 1.25 9.19 -11.27
C LEU A 125 1.85 9.34 -12.68
N GLU A 126 2.07 10.58 -13.09
CA GLU A 126 2.66 10.90 -14.40
C GLU A 126 4.14 10.52 -14.43
N ASN A 127 4.64 10.07 -15.59
CA ASN A 127 6.04 9.66 -15.78
C ASN A 127 6.50 8.67 -14.69
N PHE A 128 5.65 7.67 -14.41
CA PHE A 128 5.91 6.63 -13.41
C PHE A 128 5.80 5.23 -14.05
N PRO A 129 6.79 4.33 -13.87
CA PRO A 129 8.02 4.56 -13.13
C PRO A 129 9.06 5.32 -13.95
N SER A 130 9.93 6.10 -13.28
CA SER A 130 11.13 6.70 -13.85
C SER A 130 12.33 5.72 -13.81
N GLU A 131 13.53 6.19 -14.13
CA GLU A 131 14.76 5.41 -13.93
C GLU A 131 15.29 5.51 -12.48
N ASP A 132 14.78 6.46 -11.68
CA ASP A 132 15.18 6.68 -10.30
C ASP A 132 14.18 6.05 -9.30
N VAL A 133 14.55 4.91 -8.77
CA VAL A 133 13.74 4.14 -7.82
C VAL A 133 13.52 4.90 -6.49
N GLU A 134 14.49 5.70 -6.04
CA GLU A 134 14.36 6.46 -4.79
C GLU A 134 13.40 7.63 -4.98
N ALA A 135 13.56 8.39 -6.07
CA ALA A 135 12.65 9.48 -6.42
C ALA A 135 11.20 8.97 -6.58
N ASP A 136 10.99 7.87 -7.28
CA ASP A 136 9.67 7.26 -7.44
C ASP A 136 9.08 6.79 -6.11
N THR A 137 9.88 6.18 -5.24
CA THR A 137 9.44 5.74 -3.92
C THR A 137 9.08 6.94 -3.02
N ALA A 138 9.84 8.03 -3.12
CA ALA A 138 9.52 9.29 -2.42
C ALA A 138 8.21 9.90 -2.92
N ARG A 139 7.93 9.87 -4.24
CA ARG A 139 6.65 10.33 -4.82
C ARG A 139 5.46 9.53 -4.31
N VAL A 140 5.62 8.20 -4.17
CA VAL A 140 4.58 7.35 -3.56
C VAL A 140 4.35 7.75 -2.10
N ASN A 141 5.40 7.98 -1.31
CA ASN A 141 5.27 8.48 0.06
C ASN A 141 4.55 9.82 0.10
N GLN A 142 4.90 10.78 -0.76
CA GLN A 142 4.23 12.09 -0.84
C GLN A 142 2.72 11.96 -1.12
N ALA A 143 2.33 11.06 -2.04
CA ALA A 143 0.93 10.79 -2.32
C ALA A 143 0.21 10.24 -1.07
N ILE A 144 0.85 9.37 -0.29
CA ILE A 144 0.29 8.85 0.96
C ILE A 144 0.23 9.95 2.02
N GLU A 145 1.24 10.82 2.15
CA GLU A 145 1.20 11.96 3.08
C GLU A 145 0.02 12.88 2.82
N GLN A 146 -0.27 13.19 1.54
CA GLN A 146 -1.42 14.00 1.17
C GLN A 146 -2.74 13.38 1.66
N MET A 147 -2.89 12.07 1.50
CA MET A 147 -4.05 11.34 2.00
C MET A 147 -4.14 11.38 3.52
N VAL A 148 -3.02 11.18 4.22
CA VAL A 148 -2.97 11.22 5.68
C VAL A 148 -3.32 12.61 6.21
N ARG A 149 -2.91 13.70 5.53
CA ARG A 149 -3.29 15.06 5.91
C ARG A 149 -4.79 15.34 5.81
N GLU A 150 -5.52 14.63 4.94
CA GLU A 150 -6.98 14.76 4.84
C GLU A 150 -7.74 14.12 6.02
N ALA A 151 -7.17 13.06 6.65
CA ALA A 151 -7.77 12.38 7.80
C ALA A 151 -6.68 11.78 8.72
N PRO A 152 -5.90 12.62 9.40
CA PRO A 152 -4.74 12.17 10.17
C PRO A 152 -5.11 11.30 11.37
N ASP A 153 -6.28 11.49 11.95
CA ASP A 153 -6.84 10.69 13.05
C ASP A 153 -7.24 9.26 12.64
N GLN A 154 -7.39 8.99 11.34
CA GLN A 154 -7.78 7.68 10.82
C GLN A 154 -6.61 6.87 10.26
N TYR A 155 -5.41 7.45 10.20
CA TYR A 155 -4.22 6.73 9.77
C TYR A 155 -3.68 5.82 10.89
N LEU A 156 -3.15 4.66 10.53
CA LEU A 156 -2.68 3.64 11.48
C LEU A 156 -1.31 4.00 12.11
N TRP A 157 -1.26 5.07 12.92
CA TRP A 157 -0.05 5.54 13.60
C TRP A 157 0.55 4.55 14.60
N ILE A 158 -0.20 3.57 15.06
CA ILE A 158 0.30 2.45 15.90
C ILE A 158 1.42 1.67 15.21
N HIS A 159 1.47 1.68 13.88
CA HIS A 159 2.60 1.16 13.15
C HIS A 159 3.80 2.12 13.27
N ARG A 160 4.91 1.63 13.86
CA ARG A 160 6.14 2.40 14.07
C ARG A 160 6.87 2.65 12.74
N ARG A 161 6.39 3.61 11.95
CA ARG A 161 6.83 3.90 10.56
C ARG A 161 8.30 4.31 10.46
N PHE A 162 8.84 4.96 11.49
CA PHE A 162 10.21 5.47 11.55
C PHE A 162 11.16 4.59 12.37
N LYS A 163 10.82 3.33 12.57
CA LYS A 163 11.59 2.41 13.42
C LYS A 163 13.01 2.17 12.91
N ARG A 164 13.18 2.18 11.58
CA ARG A 164 14.48 1.98 10.93
C ARG A 164 15.01 3.28 10.37
N GLN A 165 16.31 3.50 10.56
CA GLN A 165 17.06 4.63 10.06
C GLN A 165 18.35 4.11 9.41
N PRO A 166 19.03 4.88 8.53
CA PRO A 166 20.29 4.47 7.90
C PRO A 166 21.35 4.01 8.90
N GLY A 167 21.39 4.58 10.10
CA GLY A 167 22.33 4.23 11.18
C GLY A 167 21.84 3.13 12.13
N GLY A 168 20.71 2.46 11.86
CA GLY A 168 20.16 1.43 12.73
C GLY A 168 18.73 1.67 13.21
N ARG A 169 18.46 1.47 14.52
CA ARG A 169 17.14 1.78 15.09
C ARG A 169 17.01 3.26 15.41
N SER A 170 15.84 3.80 15.12
CA SER A 170 15.49 5.17 15.46
C SER A 170 15.25 5.37 16.96
N ASP A 171 15.64 6.53 17.48
CA ASP A 171 15.27 7.02 18.81
C ASP A 171 13.84 7.56 18.90
N PHE A 172 13.13 7.62 17.80
CA PHE A 172 11.77 8.12 17.69
C PHE A 172 10.76 7.49 18.66
N TYR A 173 11.02 6.27 19.11
CA TYR A 173 10.08 5.46 19.89
C TYR A 173 10.70 4.97 21.22
N LYS A 174 11.64 5.75 21.78
CA LYS A 174 12.18 5.52 23.12
C LYS A 174 11.22 5.97 24.20
#